data_661d31e5d35eaeae57b1cfd93eaffea1
#
_entry.id   661d31e5d35eaeae57b1cfd93eaffea1
#
_cell.length_a   1.000
_cell.length_b   1.000
_cell.length_c   1.000
_cell.angle_alpha   90.00
_cell.angle_beta   90.00
_cell.angle_gamma   90.00
#
_symmetry.space_group_name_H-M   'P 1'
#
loop_
_entity.id
_entity.type
_entity.pdbx_description
1 polymer ?
#
loop_
_entity_poly.entity_id
_entity_poly.type
_entity_poly.pdbx_seq_one_letter_code
_entity_poly.pdbx_strand_id
1 'polypeptide(L)'
;MLVLLITALFIPVSTQAGTVLQNAASNNATESNIDRAVPALNETKLTLMPGKKYTLVLENADGCSVSWKSGNTDIVTVSKKGRITAVADGKTTVVATVTVPVTENKTKSYKLKCKVVVETVKEARIAAIGDLLFHDRVIASGKKSDGTYNYDAIFKGTADYFKTFDVMIANQETPFIDDPAKYKGYPSFGTPTALGDAMIKAGINVVTTATNHSWDQRTRGIEVTVDYWKSHKDEAIMLGMHKTENTFQTIHYKKVNGIRIAFINFTTFLNDSSGIQPYYVNILKSNTYNEYGGYYGSLTEEKLFEKIKKAKSKADFVIVLPHWGIEYTHTPTSAQKKLAQKMADAGADAIIGCHPHVVMPMKIIDASDGRRVPCYYSLGNFVSNMSQAARNLEGIAELTITKWNGETTIKNAEFTPIINHLSGSETSYCVYLLSDYTDEMAARHSSNYLYGKGTITVKGMLDLFNSIGNETWK
;
A
#
# COMPACT_ATOMS: atom_id res chain seq x y z
N MET A 1 -21.96 12.35 -17.26
CA MET A 1 -21.40 13.52 -17.93
C MET A 1 -21.67 14.71 -17.02
N LEU A 2 -20.74 15.01 -16.12
CA LEU A 2 -20.82 16.19 -15.25
C LEU A 2 -19.37 16.71 -15.12
N VAL A 3 -19.15 17.88 -15.72
CA VAL A 3 -17.85 18.59 -15.72
C VAL A 3 -17.80 19.41 -14.43
N LEU A 4 -16.87 19.11 -13.53
CA LEU A 4 -16.56 19.97 -12.38
C LEU A 4 -15.49 20.98 -12.79
N LEU A 5 -15.90 22.25 -12.88
CA LEU A 5 -14.99 23.39 -12.94
C LEU A 5 -14.44 23.65 -11.54
N ILE A 6 -13.13 23.59 -11.38
CA ILE A 6 -12.44 24.11 -10.20
C ILE A 6 -12.02 25.53 -10.50
N THR A 7 -12.67 26.49 -9.87
CA THR A 7 -12.29 27.91 -9.85
C THR A 7 -11.26 28.14 -8.74
N ALA A 8 -10.04 28.49 -9.12
CA ALA A 8 -9.02 28.96 -8.19
C ALA A 8 -9.30 30.43 -7.79
N LEU A 9 -9.43 30.69 -6.50
CA LEU A 9 -9.51 32.04 -5.93
C LEU A 9 -8.10 32.66 -5.89
N PHE A 10 -7.92 33.76 -6.62
CA PHE A 10 -6.77 34.65 -6.46
C PHE A 10 -7.07 35.73 -5.43
N ILE A 11 -6.20 35.88 -4.43
CA ILE A 11 -6.19 37.03 -3.50
C ILE A 11 -5.12 38.01 -3.99
N PRO A 12 -5.44 39.27 -4.24
CA PRO A 12 -4.43 40.26 -4.63
C PRO A 12 -3.78 40.87 -3.38
N VAL A 13 -2.46 40.94 -3.35
CA VAL A 13 -1.67 41.72 -2.39
C VAL A 13 -1.50 43.13 -2.91
N SER A 14 -1.96 44.13 -2.15
CA SER A 14 -1.80 45.54 -2.40
C SER A 14 -0.40 46.03 -2.01
N THR A 15 0.30 46.73 -2.88
CA THR A 15 1.49 47.54 -2.57
C THR A 15 1.19 49.03 -2.61
N GLN A 16 1.60 49.72 -1.57
CA GLN A 16 1.44 51.16 -1.37
C GLN A 16 2.35 51.96 -2.30
N ALA A 17 1.81 53.07 -2.74
CA ALA A 17 2.51 54.11 -3.53
C ALA A 17 3.35 55.00 -2.64
N GLY A 18 4.58 55.26 -3.04
CA GLY A 18 5.45 56.29 -2.49
C GLY A 18 5.61 57.48 -3.44
N THR A 19 5.50 58.64 -2.88
CA THR A 19 5.40 59.98 -3.50
C THR A 19 6.70 60.42 -4.18
N VAL A 20 6.57 61.02 -5.38
CA VAL A 20 7.68 61.60 -6.16
C VAL A 20 7.75 63.11 -5.95
N LEU A 21 8.96 63.61 -5.68
CA LEU A 21 9.31 65.05 -5.77
C LEU A 21 9.87 65.36 -7.18
N GLN A 22 9.30 66.43 -7.80
CA GLN A 22 9.80 67.01 -9.05
C GLN A 22 11.05 67.86 -8.81
N ASN A 23 12.03 67.80 -9.71
CA ASN A 23 12.87 68.94 -10.06
C ASN A 23 13.34 68.94 -11.53
N ALA A 24 13.57 70.11 -12.03
CA ALA A 24 13.51 70.60 -13.41
C ALA A 24 14.70 70.26 -14.32
N ALA A 25 14.33 70.18 -15.57
CA ALA A 25 14.98 70.46 -16.85
C ALA A 25 16.51 70.68 -17.01
N SER A 26 17.13 69.81 -17.85
CA SER A 26 18.16 70.27 -18.83
C SER A 26 18.04 69.41 -20.09
N ASN A 27 17.94 70.07 -21.24
CA ASN A 27 17.90 69.52 -22.59
C ASN A 27 19.21 68.80 -22.92
N ASN A 28 19.18 67.49 -23.06
CA ASN A 28 20.07 66.69 -23.87
C ASN A 28 19.22 65.57 -24.49
N ALA A 29 19.31 65.36 -25.78
CA ALA A 29 18.66 64.30 -26.51
C ALA A 29 19.14 62.93 -25.89
N THR A 30 18.46 62.48 -24.86
CA THR A 30 18.66 61.20 -24.28
C THR A 30 17.89 60.16 -25.10
N GLU A 31 18.61 59.18 -25.65
CA GLU A 31 18.06 57.93 -26.10
C GLU A 31 17.04 57.45 -25.03
N SER A 32 15.77 57.39 -25.40
CA SER A 32 14.73 56.91 -24.51
C SER A 32 15.02 55.42 -24.20
N ASN A 33 15.70 55.15 -23.07
CA ASN A 33 15.71 53.83 -22.49
C ASN A 33 14.25 53.49 -22.13
N ILE A 34 13.58 52.77 -22.99
CA ILE A 34 12.29 52.17 -22.68
C ILE A 34 12.59 51.18 -21.54
N ASP A 35 12.18 51.52 -20.33
CA ASP A 35 12.28 50.64 -19.18
C ASP A 35 11.28 49.51 -19.38
N ARG A 36 11.67 48.55 -20.23
CA ARG A 36 10.85 47.42 -20.64
C ARG A 36 11.04 46.30 -19.64
N ALA A 37 9.95 45.81 -19.06
CA ALA A 37 9.99 44.62 -18.18
C ALA A 37 10.70 43.46 -18.90
N VAL A 38 11.52 42.72 -18.16
CA VAL A 38 12.31 41.60 -18.69
C VAL A 38 11.36 40.48 -19.15
N PRO A 39 11.55 39.93 -20.37
CA PRO A 39 10.75 38.80 -20.82
C PRO A 39 10.82 37.61 -19.85
N ALA A 40 9.69 36.96 -19.60
CA ALA A 40 9.57 35.80 -18.75
C ALA A 40 8.74 34.69 -19.42
N LEU A 41 8.89 33.48 -18.94
CA LEU A 41 8.01 32.33 -19.27
C LEU A 41 6.94 32.19 -18.19
N ASN A 42 5.71 31.86 -18.59
CA ASN A 42 4.64 31.52 -17.67
C ASN A 42 4.95 30.27 -16.85
N GLU A 43 5.85 29.38 -17.37
CA GLU A 43 6.27 28.15 -16.67
C GLU A 43 7.76 27.88 -16.87
N THR A 44 8.47 27.60 -15.77
CA THR A 44 9.90 27.24 -15.78
C THR A 44 10.15 25.75 -15.54
N LYS A 45 9.11 25.03 -15.09
CA LYS A 45 9.10 23.57 -14.91
C LYS A 45 7.74 23.02 -15.37
N LEU A 46 7.76 21.89 -16.04
CA LEU A 46 6.55 21.26 -16.57
C LEU A 46 6.70 19.74 -16.52
N THR A 47 5.67 19.05 -16.05
CA THR A 47 5.55 17.59 -16.16
C THR A 47 4.37 17.27 -17.08
N LEU A 48 4.58 16.39 -18.06
CA LEU A 48 3.57 15.99 -19.05
C LEU A 48 3.57 14.47 -19.20
N MET A 49 2.41 13.91 -19.53
CA MET A 49 2.32 12.53 -20.02
C MET A 49 2.67 12.49 -21.52
N PRO A 50 3.21 11.38 -22.04
CA PRO A 50 3.38 11.18 -23.48
C PRO A 50 2.09 11.49 -24.26
N GLY A 51 2.23 12.16 -25.41
CA GLY A 51 1.13 12.60 -26.24
C GLY A 51 0.44 13.91 -25.80
N LYS A 52 0.65 14.37 -24.55
CA LYS A 52 0.05 15.62 -24.07
C LYS A 52 0.78 16.83 -24.64
N LYS A 53 0.04 17.94 -24.76
CA LYS A 53 0.52 19.20 -25.33
C LYS A 53 0.33 20.31 -24.31
N TYR A 54 1.27 21.25 -24.30
CA TYR A 54 1.22 22.48 -23.50
C TYR A 54 1.77 23.65 -24.29
N THR A 55 1.24 24.87 -24.11
CA THR A 55 1.76 26.06 -24.77
C THR A 55 2.46 26.93 -23.74
N LEU A 56 3.78 27.09 -23.91
CA LEU A 56 4.53 28.07 -23.15
C LEU A 56 4.18 29.46 -23.68
N VAL A 57 3.86 30.35 -22.76
CA VAL A 57 3.53 31.74 -23.05
C VAL A 57 4.69 32.62 -22.58
N LEU A 58 5.03 33.62 -23.39
CA LEU A 58 6.01 34.65 -23.05
C LEU A 58 5.28 35.88 -22.52
N GLU A 59 5.69 36.34 -21.37
CA GLU A 59 5.27 37.60 -20.75
C GLU A 59 6.31 38.68 -21.10
N ASN A 60 5.87 39.94 -21.21
CA ASN A 60 6.70 41.13 -21.54
C ASN A 60 7.51 41.00 -22.84
N ALA A 61 6.98 40.28 -23.84
CA ALA A 61 7.67 40.00 -25.09
C ALA A 61 7.02 40.65 -26.32
N ASP A 62 6.13 41.64 -26.15
CA ASP A 62 5.47 42.35 -27.24
C ASP A 62 6.49 43.04 -28.16
N GLY A 63 6.36 42.80 -29.47
CA GLY A 63 7.29 43.35 -30.47
C GLY A 63 8.68 42.70 -30.48
N CYS A 64 8.89 41.59 -29.74
CA CYS A 64 10.13 40.84 -29.75
C CYS A 64 10.10 39.70 -30.77
N SER A 65 11.26 39.37 -31.34
CA SER A 65 11.40 38.14 -32.11
C SER A 65 11.72 36.97 -31.18
N VAL A 66 11.10 35.77 -31.43
CA VAL A 66 11.22 34.60 -30.57
C VAL A 66 11.55 33.39 -31.40
N SER A 67 12.53 32.63 -30.95
CA SER A 67 12.82 31.27 -31.45
C SER A 67 12.79 30.25 -30.33
N TRP A 68 12.24 29.06 -30.64
CA TRP A 68 12.08 27.97 -29.70
C TRP A 68 12.95 26.79 -30.09
N LYS A 69 13.59 26.15 -29.12
CA LYS A 69 14.40 24.94 -29.33
C LYS A 69 14.18 23.95 -28.21
N SER A 70 13.93 22.68 -28.54
CA SER A 70 14.01 21.56 -27.61
C SER A 70 15.46 21.09 -27.49
N GLY A 71 15.86 20.72 -26.28
CA GLY A 71 17.16 20.10 -26.03
C GLY A 71 17.23 18.63 -26.49
N ASN A 72 16.07 17.96 -26.56
CA ASN A 72 15.93 16.61 -27.10
C ASN A 72 14.54 16.44 -27.70
N THR A 73 14.45 16.25 -29.02
CA THR A 73 13.19 16.14 -29.77
C THR A 73 12.53 14.77 -29.63
N ASP A 74 13.26 13.73 -29.22
CA ASP A 74 12.71 12.38 -28.95
C ASP A 74 11.89 12.38 -27.64
N ILE A 75 12.15 13.35 -26.75
CA ILE A 75 11.41 13.50 -25.49
C ILE A 75 10.32 14.56 -25.66
N VAL A 76 10.65 15.72 -26.24
CA VAL A 76 9.74 16.85 -26.40
C VAL A 76 10.02 17.57 -27.71
N THR A 77 8.98 17.82 -28.51
CA THR A 77 9.05 18.77 -29.62
C THR A 77 8.44 20.11 -29.23
N VAL A 78 8.88 21.19 -29.87
CA VAL A 78 8.31 22.53 -29.66
C VAL A 78 8.08 23.21 -31.01
N SER A 79 6.91 23.83 -31.20
CA SER A 79 6.55 24.56 -32.39
C SER A 79 7.10 26.01 -32.37
N LYS A 80 7.07 26.71 -33.52
CA LYS A 80 7.41 28.13 -33.62
C LYS A 80 6.55 29.04 -32.70
N LYS A 81 5.39 28.57 -32.25
CA LYS A 81 4.47 29.30 -31.36
C LYS A 81 4.60 28.87 -29.87
N GLY A 82 5.69 28.17 -29.48
CA GLY A 82 5.91 27.73 -28.11
C GLY A 82 5.06 26.54 -27.69
N ARG A 83 4.34 25.84 -28.60
CA ARG A 83 3.54 24.69 -28.28
C ARG A 83 4.43 23.44 -28.15
N ILE A 84 4.55 22.94 -26.94
CA ILE A 84 5.24 21.72 -26.59
C ILE A 84 4.34 20.51 -26.90
N THR A 85 4.94 19.45 -27.43
CA THR A 85 4.33 18.11 -27.51
C THR A 85 5.27 17.11 -26.81
N ALA A 86 4.78 16.44 -25.78
CA ALA A 86 5.49 15.36 -25.11
C ALA A 86 5.50 14.11 -26.03
N VAL A 87 6.67 13.52 -26.25
CA VAL A 87 6.86 12.39 -27.17
C VAL A 87 7.05 11.08 -26.40
N ALA A 88 8.10 11.00 -25.59
CA ALA A 88 8.47 9.81 -24.82
C ALA A 88 9.01 10.20 -23.45
N ASP A 89 9.01 9.24 -22.52
CA ASP A 89 9.52 9.42 -21.16
C ASP A 89 10.96 9.92 -21.17
N GLY A 90 11.23 10.90 -20.31
CA GLY A 90 12.56 11.49 -20.19
C GLY A 90 12.54 12.89 -19.64
N LYS A 91 13.71 13.54 -19.64
CA LYS A 91 13.89 14.92 -19.17
C LYS A 91 14.63 15.73 -20.22
N THR A 92 14.11 16.91 -20.53
CA THR A 92 14.78 17.85 -21.44
C THR A 92 14.51 19.28 -21.02
N THR A 93 15.11 20.23 -21.74
CA THR A 93 14.85 21.67 -21.54
C THR A 93 14.39 22.27 -22.84
N VAL A 94 13.27 22.97 -22.79
CA VAL A 94 12.84 23.85 -23.89
C VAL A 94 13.38 25.27 -23.65
N VAL A 95 14.01 25.85 -24.66
CA VAL A 95 14.62 27.18 -24.60
C VAL A 95 13.88 28.10 -25.55
N ALA A 96 13.40 29.23 -25.03
CA ALA A 96 12.97 30.39 -25.82
C ALA A 96 14.14 31.39 -25.89
N THR A 97 14.60 31.71 -27.07
CA THR A 97 15.50 32.85 -27.29
C THR A 97 14.66 34.04 -27.72
N VAL A 98 14.58 35.03 -26.85
CA VAL A 98 13.79 36.25 -27.06
C VAL A 98 14.76 37.38 -27.39
N THR A 99 14.61 37.99 -28.57
CA THR A 99 15.42 39.12 -28.99
C THR A 99 14.57 40.39 -28.91
N VAL A 100 14.95 41.27 -27.99
CA VAL A 100 14.28 42.53 -27.67
C VAL A 100 14.98 43.64 -28.40
N PRO A 101 14.30 44.45 -29.25
CA PRO A 101 14.86 45.65 -29.81
C PRO A 101 15.04 46.70 -28.70
N VAL A 102 16.25 47.28 -28.60
CA VAL A 102 16.60 48.33 -27.64
C VAL A 102 16.64 49.71 -28.33
N THR A 103 17.20 49.75 -29.55
CA THR A 103 17.16 50.89 -30.48
C THR A 103 16.99 50.35 -31.90
N GLU A 104 16.84 51.20 -32.93
CA GLU A 104 16.71 50.78 -34.34
C GLU A 104 17.82 49.80 -34.79
N ASN A 105 19.03 49.92 -34.23
CA ASN A 105 20.19 49.13 -34.63
C ASN A 105 20.76 48.23 -33.49
N LYS A 106 20.11 48.18 -32.34
CA LYS A 106 20.61 47.41 -31.17
C LYS A 106 19.56 46.51 -30.58
N THR A 107 19.91 45.23 -30.39
CA THR A 107 19.05 44.24 -29.78
C THR A 107 19.69 43.63 -28.55
N LYS A 108 18.88 43.13 -27.62
CA LYS A 108 19.32 42.34 -26.45
C LYS A 108 18.61 40.97 -26.47
N SER A 109 19.36 39.90 -26.31
CA SER A 109 18.81 38.54 -26.33
C SER A 109 18.75 37.95 -24.94
N TYR A 110 17.62 37.30 -24.64
CA TYR A 110 17.35 36.54 -23.40
C TYR A 110 17.15 35.07 -23.73
N LYS A 111 17.74 34.19 -22.95
CA LYS A 111 17.51 32.73 -23.05
C LYS A 111 16.69 32.28 -21.88
N LEU A 112 15.40 32.06 -22.07
CA LEU A 112 14.45 31.57 -21.07
C LEU A 112 14.34 30.06 -21.18
N LYS A 113 14.33 29.36 -20.04
CA LYS A 113 14.39 27.90 -19.99
C LYS A 113 13.19 27.35 -19.25
N CYS A 114 12.51 26.35 -19.82
CA CYS A 114 11.54 25.52 -19.17
C CYS A 114 12.11 24.08 -19.08
N LYS A 115 12.25 23.54 -17.87
CA LYS A 115 12.61 22.14 -17.65
C LYS A 115 11.36 21.28 -17.84
N VAL A 116 11.39 20.36 -18.80
CA VAL A 116 10.26 19.48 -19.07
C VAL A 116 10.61 18.06 -18.70
N VAL A 117 9.75 17.46 -17.91
CA VAL A 117 9.75 16.02 -17.59
C VAL A 117 8.57 15.41 -18.34
N VAL A 118 8.82 14.36 -19.10
CA VAL A 118 7.76 13.51 -19.66
C VAL A 118 7.82 12.19 -18.92
N GLU A 119 6.70 11.79 -18.32
CA GLU A 119 6.62 10.53 -17.59
C GLU A 119 5.24 9.89 -17.72
N THR A 120 5.22 8.57 -17.90
CA THR A 120 4.02 7.75 -17.87
C THR A 120 3.53 7.60 -16.43
N VAL A 121 2.22 7.48 -16.24
CA VAL A 121 1.65 7.09 -14.95
C VAL A 121 2.15 5.70 -14.59
N LYS A 122 2.74 5.57 -13.42
CA LYS A 122 3.14 4.27 -12.86
C LYS A 122 1.99 3.71 -12.07
N GLU A 123 1.79 2.42 -12.16
CA GLU A 123 0.72 1.73 -11.43
C GLU A 123 1.29 0.50 -10.72
N ALA A 124 0.78 0.21 -9.51
CA ALA A 124 1.03 -1.03 -8.80
C ALA A 124 -0.27 -1.57 -8.22
N ARG A 125 -0.47 -2.88 -8.39
CA ARG A 125 -1.59 -3.64 -7.84
C ARG A 125 -1.10 -4.41 -6.62
N ILE A 126 -1.79 -4.23 -5.49
CA ILE A 126 -1.44 -4.79 -4.20
C ILE A 126 -2.63 -5.57 -3.70
N ALA A 127 -2.42 -6.80 -3.21
CA ALA A 127 -3.44 -7.54 -2.50
C ALA A 127 -2.91 -8.11 -1.19
N ALA A 128 -3.83 -8.37 -0.26
CA ALA A 128 -3.54 -9.01 1.01
C ALA A 128 -4.62 -10.04 1.36
N ILE A 129 -4.20 -11.19 1.87
CA ILE A 129 -5.03 -12.24 2.45
C ILE A 129 -4.80 -12.37 3.94
N GLY A 130 -5.80 -12.92 4.63
CA GLY A 130 -5.83 -13.08 6.08
C GLY A 130 -4.96 -14.22 6.63
N ASP A 131 -5.41 -14.79 7.74
CA ASP A 131 -4.66 -15.69 8.59
C ASP A 131 -4.46 -17.07 7.94
N LEU A 132 -3.21 -17.47 7.73
CA LEU A 132 -2.86 -18.87 7.46
C LEU A 132 -2.71 -19.55 8.83
N LEU A 133 -3.80 -20.16 9.31
CA LEU A 133 -3.93 -20.73 10.64
C LEU A 133 -3.93 -22.28 10.56
N PHE A 134 -2.76 -22.86 10.77
CA PHE A 134 -2.50 -24.28 10.49
C PHE A 134 -2.86 -25.19 11.67
N HIS A 135 -4.16 -25.50 11.80
CA HIS A 135 -4.68 -26.52 12.70
C HIS A 135 -4.21 -27.93 12.29
N ASP A 136 -4.34 -28.92 13.19
CA ASP A 136 -3.88 -30.30 12.97
C ASP A 136 -4.37 -30.90 11.65
N ARG A 137 -5.64 -30.68 11.28
CA ARG A 137 -6.20 -31.22 10.02
C ARG A 137 -5.68 -30.48 8.79
N VAL A 138 -5.41 -29.17 8.90
CA VAL A 138 -4.75 -28.42 7.80
C VAL A 138 -3.33 -28.92 7.61
N ILE A 139 -2.58 -29.16 8.71
CA ILE A 139 -1.24 -29.76 8.65
C ILE A 139 -1.30 -31.13 7.99
N ALA A 140 -2.23 -31.99 8.45
CA ALA A 140 -2.38 -33.35 7.96
C ALA A 140 -2.76 -33.40 6.47
N SER A 141 -3.53 -32.41 5.96
CA SER A 141 -3.97 -32.37 4.55
C SER A 141 -2.82 -32.27 3.55
N GLY A 142 -1.69 -31.72 3.96
CA GLY A 142 -0.50 -31.63 3.11
C GLY A 142 0.45 -32.81 3.19
N LYS A 143 0.23 -33.76 4.13
CA LYS A 143 1.14 -34.88 4.37
C LYS A 143 1.07 -35.90 3.21
N LYS A 144 2.23 -36.25 2.68
CA LYS A 144 2.38 -37.27 1.62
C LYS A 144 2.75 -38.61 2.19
N SER A 145 2.62 -39.67 1.37
CA SER A 145 2.97 -41.03 1.69
C SER A 145 4.45 -41.25 2.05
N ASP A 146 5.33 -40.41 1.51
CA ASP A 146 6.78 -40.41 1.79
C ASP A 146 7.16 -39.64 3.07
N GLY A 147 6.16 -39.09 3.79
CA GLY A 147 6.36 -38.34 5.02
C GLY A 147 6.67 -36.85 4.79
N THR A 148 6.83 -36.40 3.56
CA THR A 148 6.97 -34.97 3.21
C THR A 148 5.63 -34.25 3.21
N TYR A 149 5.64 -32.94 3.04
CA TYR A 149 4.44 -32.10 3.03
C TYR A 149 4.37 -31.26 1.75
N ASN A 150 3.14 -31.00 1.28
CA ASN A 150 2.85 -30.07 0.18
C ASN A 150 1.49 -29.44 0.39
N TYR A 151 1.42 -28.10 0.32
CA TYR A 151 0.20 -27.32 0.56
C TYR A 151 -0.29 -26.57 -0.70
N ASP A 152 0.20 -26.91 -1.87
CA ASP A 152 -0.19 -26.25 -3.14
C ASP A 152 -1.71 -26.28 -3.37
N ALA A 153 -2.38 -27.38 -2.92
CA ALA A 153 -3.82 -27.55 -3.06
C ALA A 153 -4.63 -26.43 -2.41
N ILE A 154 -4.15 -25.87 -1.29
CA ILE A 154 -4.82 -24.77 -0.56
C ILE A 154 -4.99 -23.55 -1.46
N PHE A 155 -3.99 -23.24 -2.26
CA PHE A 155 -3.93 -22.05 -3.12
C PHE A 155 -4.48 -22.27 -4.52
N LYS A 156 -4.83 -23.50 -4.90
CA LYS A 156 -5.18 -23.85 -6.28
C LYS A 156 -6.32 -22.99 -6.86
N GLY A 157 -7.31 -22.64 -6.07
CA GLY A 157 -8.44 -21.83 -6.50
C GLY A 157 -8.17 -20.33 -6.56
N THR A 158 -7.00 -19.86 -6.09
CA THR A 158 -6.68 -18.43 -6.00
C THR A 158 -5.31 -18.06 -6.58
N ALA A 159 -4.41 -19.03 -6.80
CA ALA A 159 -3.01 -18.75 -7.18
C ALA A 159 -2.88 -17.95 -8.49
N ASP A 160 -3.72 -18.22 -9.51
CA ASP A 160 -3.65 -17.48 -10.76
C ASP A 160 -4.17 -16.05 -10.60
N TYR A 161 -5.14 -15.83 -9.70
CA TYR A 161 -5.59 -14.50 -9.32
C TYR A 161 -4.50 -13.72 -8.59
N PHE A 162 -3.79 -14.35 -7.65
CA PHE A 162 -2.70 -13.73 -6.89
C PHE A 162 -1.56 -13.24 -7.78
N LYS A 163 -1.22 -14.00 -8.83
CA LYS A 163 -0.18 -13.61 -9.82
C LYS A 163 -0.53 -12.36 -10.63
N THR A 164 -1.78 -11.89 -10.58
CA THR A 164 -2.16 -10.63 -11.23
C THR A 164 -1.76 -9.39 -10.43
N PHE A 165 -1.27 -9.56 -9.19
CA PHE A 165 -0.82 -8.48 -8.31
C PHE A 165 0.70 -8.39 -8.28
N ASP A 166 1.22 -7.17 -8.25
CA ASP A 166 2.67 -6.90 -8.11
C ASP A 166 3.16 -7.17 -6.67
N VAL A 167 2.27 -6.93 -5.69
CA VAL A 167 2.52 -7.18 -4.26
C VAL A 167 1.38 -8.03 -3.73
N MET A 168 1.72 -9.23 -3.26
CA MET A 168 0.79 -10.16 -2.64
C MET A 168 1.21 -10.41 -1.19
N ILE A 169 0.39 -9.96 -0.23
CA ILE A 169 0.66 -10.01 1.21
C ILE A 169 -0.13 -11.16 1.82
N ALA A 170 0.47 -11.92 2.74
CA ALA A 170 -0.22 -12.93 3.53
C ALA A 170 0.17 -12.88 5.00
N ASN A 171 -0.79 -13.13 5.89
CA ASN A 171 -0.51 -13.28 7.32
C ASN A 171 -0.22 -14.74 7.65
N GLN A 172 1.07 -15.07 7.81
CA GLN A 172 1.51 -16.34 8.37
C GLN A 172 1.30 -16.28 9.90
N GLU A 173 0.17 -16.77 10.37
CA GLU A 173 -0.18 -16.66 11.80
C GLU A 173 0.62 -17.60 12.66
N THR A 174 0.95 -18.79 12.15
CA THR A 174 1.59 -19.86 12.91
C THR A 174 3.08 -19.98 12.58
N PRO A 175 3.96 -20.10 13.60
CA PRO A 175 5.39 -20.18 13.38
C PRO A 175 5.80 -21.47 12.69
N PHE A 176 6.83 -21.41 11.86
CA PHE A 176 7.49 -22.59 11.33
C PHE A 176 8.29 -23.30 12.41
N ILE A 177 8.36 -24.63 12.29
CA ILE A 177 9.22 -25.49 13.08
C ILE A 177 9.80 -26.59 12.17
N ASP A 178 11.02 -27.02 12.44
CA ASP A 178 11.73 -28.04 11.65
C ASP A 178 11.72 -29.42 12.30
N ASP A 179 11.06 -29.57 13.46
CA ASP A 179 10.87 -30.83 14.16
C ASP A 179 9.46 -31.37 13.86
N PRO A 180 9.34 -32.48 13.07
CA PRO A 180 8.03 -33.10 12.79
C PRO A 180 7.24 -33.55 14.04
N ALA A 181 7.90 -33.83 15.14
CA ALA A 181 7.22 -34.16 16.39
C ALA A 181 6.50 -32.97 17.03
N LYS A 182 6.79 -31.76 16.56
CA LYS A 182 6.18 -30.49 16.99
C LYS A 182 5.17 -29.95 16.01
N TYR A 183 4.90 -30.61 14.89
CA TYR A 183 3.83 -30.24 13.96
C TYR A 183 2.48 -30.47 14.64
N LYS A 184 1.82 -29.37 15.01
CA LYS A 184 0.54 -29.41 15.72
C LYS A 184 -0.23 -28.09 15.57
N GLY A 185 -1.54 -28.19 15.77
CA GLY A 185 -2.45 -27.06 15.83
C GLY A 185 -2.57 -26.44 17.24
N TYR A 186 -3.78 -25.94 17.52
CA TYR A 186 -4.12 -25.31 18.79
C TYR A 186 -3.82 -26.21 20.01
N PRO A 187 -3.37 -25.66 21.16
CA PRO A 187 -3.17 -24.23 21.44
C PRO A 187 -1.76 -23.68 21.14
N SER A 188 -0.82 -24.52 20.73
CA SER A 188 0.59 -24.14 20.55
C SER A 188 1.08 -24.62 19.18
N PHE A 189 0.80 -23.79 18.20
CA PHE A 189 1.01 -24.12 16.79
C PHE A 189 2.48 -24.35 16.42
N GLY A 190 2.71 -25.32 15.54
CA GLY A 190 3.99 -25.58 14.90
C GLY A 190 3.77 -26.07 13.48
N THR A 191 4.17 -25.29 12.48
CA THR A 191 3.83 -25.49 11.08
C THR A 191 5.03 -25.96 10.27
N PRO A 192 4.88 -26.95 9.37
CA PRO A 192 5.93 -27.34 8.42
C PRO A 192 6.34 -26.18 7.50
N THR A 193 7.65 -26.05 7.21
CA THR A 193 8.17 -25.02 6.28
C THR A 193 7.66 -25.18 4.85
N ALA A 194 7.18 -26.34 4.45
CA ALA A 194 6.53 -26.59 3.16
C ALA A 194 5.33 -25.65 2.87
N LEU A 195 4.74 -25.02 3.91
CA LEU A 195 3.77 -23.95 3.71
C LEU A 195 4.41 -22.75 3.00
N GLY A 196 5.62 -22.37 3.39
CA GLY A 196 6.34 -21.26 2.78
C GLY A 196 6.59 -21.50 1.28
N ASP A 197 6.96 -22.73 0.89
CA ASP A 197 7.13 -23.12 -0.50
C ASP A 197 5.83 -22.95 -1.30
N ALA A 198 4.70 -23.38 -0.73
CA ALA A 198 3.39 -23.22 -1.35
C ALA A 198 2.96 -21.74 -1.46
N MET A 199 3.25 -20.93 -0.45
CA MET A 199 3.00 -19.48 -0.46
C MET A 199 3.78 -18.78 -1.60
N ILE A 200 5.09 -19.05 -1.71
CA ILE A 200 5.93 -18.50 -2.78
C ILE A 200 5.40 -18.90 -4.15
N LYS A 201 5.09 -20.19 -4.34
CA LYS A 201 4.56 -20.73 -5.58
C LYS A 201 3.20 -20.11 -5.97
N ALA A 202 2.38 -19.75 -4.99
CA ALA A 202 1.12 -19.05 -5.20
C ALA A 202 1.30 -17.56 -5.57
N GLY A 203 2.51 -17.01 -5.44
CA GLY A 203 2.83 -15.62 -5.78
C GLY A 203 2.90 -14.67 -4.57
N ILE A 204 2.80 -15.19 -3.33
CA ILE A 204 2.94 -14.38 -2.13
C ILE A 204 4.39 -13.92 -2.01
N ASN A 205 4.58 -12.59 -1.86
CA ASN A 205 5.90 -11.98 -1.86
C ASN A 205 6.12 -10.94 -0.74
N VAL A 206 5.13 -10.84 0.18
CA VAL A 206 5.26 -10.15 1.48
C VAL A 206 4.54 -10.99 2.53
N VAL A 207 5.21 -11.30 3.64
CA VAL A 207 4.69 -12.16 4.70
C VAL A 207 4.76 -11.46 6.05
N THR A 208 3.63 -11.38 6.73
CA THR A 208 3.55 -10.88 8.11
C THR A 208 3.60 -12.03 9.09
N THR A 209 4.35 -11.88 10.18
CA THR A 209 4.58 -12.92 11.18
C THR A 209 4.45 -12.43 12.62
N ALA A 210 4.18 -11.12 12.86
CA ALA A 210 3.85 -10.64 14.20
C ALA A 210 2.38 -10.91 14.49
N THR A 211 2.10 -12.01 15.18
CA THR A 211 0.77 -12.52 15.55
C THR A 211 0.75 -12.92 17.02
N ASN A 212 -0.42 -13.24 17.59
CA ASN A 212 -0.55 -13.76 18.94
C ASN A 212 0.10 -15.15 19.11
N HIS A 213 0.34 -15.89 18.01
CA HIS A 213 0.97 -17.22 17.98
C HIS A 213 2.48 -17.21 17.68
N SER A 214 3.08 -16.04 17.46
CA SER A 214 4.50 -15.92 17.08
C SER A 214 5.46 -16.63 18.02
N TRP A 215 5.10 -16.78 19.31
CA TRP A 215 5.95 -17.35 20.36
C TRP A 215 5.59 -18.79 20.74
N ASP A 216 4.68 -19.45 20.05
CA ASP A 216 4.18 -20.80 20.39
C ASP A 216 5.28 -21.86 20.42
N GLN A 217 6.25 -21.77 19.53
CA GLN A 217 7.42 -22.65 19.45
C GLN A 217 8.69 -22.02 20.04
N ARG A 218 8.53 -20.99 20.89
CA ARG A 218 9.62 -20.30 21.59
C ARG A 218 10.72 -19.84 20.63
N THR A 219 11.96 -19.77 21.13
CA THR A 219 13.13 -19.34 20.35
C THR A 219 13.29 -20.16 19.06
N ARG A 220 13.02 -21.49 19.11
CA ARG A 220 13.19 -22.33 17.93
C ARG A 220 12.22 -21.97 16.80
N GLY A 221 10.95 -21.64 17.13
CA GLY A 221 9.99 -21.16 16.13
C GLY A 221 10.40 -19.85 15.49
N ILE A 222 10.92 -18.90 16.29
CA ILE A 222 11.48 -17.64 15.76
C ILE A 222 12.65 -17.93 14.82
N GLU A 223 13.61 -18.75 15.23
CA GLU A 223 14.80 -19.09 14.45
C GLU A 223 14.43 -19.74 13.11
N VAL A 224 13.61 -20.77 13.14
CA VAL A 224 13.21 -21.50 11.93
C VAL A 224 12.43 -20.61 10.98
N THR A 225 11.47 -19.82 11.48
CA THR A 225 10.67 -18.92 10.65
C THR A 225 11.54 -17.84 10.01
N VAL A 226 12.41 -17.17 10.79
CA VAL A 226 13.27 -16.11 10.28
C VAL A 226 14.31 -16.65 9.30
N ASP A 227 14.93 -17.81 9.59
CA ASP A 227 15.95 -18.41 8.72
C ASP A 227 15.34 -18.91 7.41
N TYR A 228 14.14 -19.50 7.45
CA TYR A 228 13.41 -19.89 6.25
C TYR A 228 13.20 -18.69 5.31
N TRP A 229 12.56 -17.62 5.79
CA TRP A 229 12.29 -16.45 4.96
C TRP A 229 13.57 -15.68 4.57
N LYS A 230 14.60 -15.73 5.38
CA LYS A 230 15.90 -15.17 5.03
C LYS A 230 16.56 -15.93 3.87
N SER A 231 16.41 -17.25 3.80
CA SER A 231 16.90 -18.05 2.67
C SER A 231 16.10 -17.80 1.38
N HIS A 232 14.85 -17.32 1.49
CA HIS A 232 13.95 -16.97 0.37
C HIS A 232 13.76 -15.45 0.22
N LYS A 233 14.75 -14.66 0.63
CA LYS A 233 14.67 -13.17 0.62
C LYS A 233 14.49 -12.55 -0.77
N ASP A 234 14.85 -13.27 -1.82
CA ASP A 234 14.73 -12.82 -3.20
C ASP A 234 13.30 -13.03 -3.74
N GLU A 235 12.55 -13.96 -3.13
CA GLU A 235 11.15 -14.27 -3.45
C GLU A 235 10.18 -13.47 -2.58
N ALA A 236 10.42 -13.40 -1.26
CA ALA A 236 9.51 -12.76 -0.32
C ALA A 236 10.21 -11.95 0.77
N ILE A 237 9.56 -10.87 1.20
CA ILE A 237 9.94 -10.06 2.36
C ILE A 237 9.12 -10.53 3.56
N MET A 238 9.79 -10.94 4.64
CA MET A 238 9.15 -11.27 5.91
C MET A 238 9.22 -10.09 6.89
N LEU A 239 8.12 -9.87 7.62
CA LEU A 239 7.93 -8.80 8.59
C LEU A 239 7.47 -9.38 9.93
N GLY A 240 7.89 -8.78 11.03
CA GLY A 240 7.26 -9.02 12.34
C GLY A 240 8.09 -9.81 13.33
N MET A 241 8.72 -10.91 12.94
CA MET A 241 9.67 -11.68 13.77
C MET A 241 11.12 -11.28 13.52
N HIS A 242 11.97 -11.39 14.55
CA HIS A 242 13.37 -10.98 14.48
C HIS A 242 14.26 -11.91 15.33
N LYS A 243 15.51 -12.13 14.90
CA LYS A 243 16.52 -12.87 15.70
C LYS A 243 17.42 -11.94 16.49
N THR A 244 17.49 -10.65 16.13
CA THR A 244 18.38 -9.68 16.75
C THR A 244 17.69 -8.33 16.93
N GLU A 245 18.13 -7.54 17.89
CA GLU A 245 17.61 -6.19 18.13
C GLU A 245 17.82 -5.27 16.92
N ASN A 246 18.91 -5.42 16.17
CA ASN A 246 19.17 -4.62 14.98
C ASN A 246 18.11 -4.83 13.89
N THR A 247 17.62 -6.06 13.71
CA THR A 247 16.58 -6.36 12.71
C THR A 247 15.22 -5.84 13.13
N PHE A 248 14.91 -5.79 14.43
CA PHE A 248 13.68 -5.25 15.00
C PHE A 248 13.45 -3.77 14.61
N GLN A 249 14.51 -2.97 14.44
CA GLN A 249 14.40 -1.57 14.05
C GLN A 249 14.15 -1.36 12.55
N THR A 250 14.27 -2.42 11.73
CA THR A 250 14.20 -2.31 10.27
C THR A 250 12.78 -1.97 9.80
N ILE A 251 12.71 -1.05 8.83
CA ILE A 251 11.50 -0.82 8.02
C ILE A 251 11.77 -1.47 6.67
N HIS A 252 10.87 -2.33 6.23
CA HIS A 252 11.00 -3.02 4.96
C HIS A 252 10.34 -2.22 3.83
N TYR A 253 11.00 -2.23 2.68
CA TYR A 253 10.55 -1.52 1.48
C TYR A 253 10.62 -2.45 0.27
N LYS A 254 9.61 -2.36 -0.60
CA LYS A 254 9.60 -2.99 -1.92
C LYS A 254 9.41 -1.93 -2.98
N LYS A 255 10.20 -1.98 -4.05
CA LYS A 255 10.03 -1.09 -5.21
C LYS A 255 9.36 -1.87 -6.34
N VAL A 256 8.20 -1.41 -6.77
CA VAL A 256 7.38 -2.04 -7.81
C VAL A 256 7.01 -0.96 -8.82
N ASN A 257 7.28 -1.21 -10.10
CA ASN A 257 6.96 -0.30 -11.20
C ASN A 257 7.39 1.17 -10.95
N GLY A 258 8.49 1.35 -10.18
CA GLY A 258 9.01 2.67 -9.81
C GLY A 258 8.31 3.33 -8.61
N ILE A 259 7.36 2.67 -7.97
CA ILE A 259 6.71 3.06 -6.71
C ILE A 259 7.40 2.34 -5.57
N ARG A 260 7.81 3.07 -4.53
CA ARG A 260 8.42 2.51 -3.32
C ARG A 260 7.39 2.39 -2.21
N ILE A 261 7.09 1.15 -1.81
CA ILE A 261 6.10 0.82 -0.78
C ILE A 261 6.84 0.42 0.49
N ALA A 262 6.41 0.96 1.64
CA ALA A 262 6.89 0.56 2.96
C ALA A 262 5.86 -0.30 3.67
N PHE A 263 6.33 -1.27 4.47
CA PHE A 263 5.49 -2.18 5.24
C PHE A 263 5.87 -2.16 6.71
N ILE A 264 4.84 -2.10 7.58
CA ILE A 264 4.99 -2.13 9.04
C ILE A 264 3.99 -3.14 9.58
N ASN A 265 4.48 -4.22 10.20
CA ASN A 265 3.66 -5.26 10.84
C ASN A 265 3.92 -5.28 12.35
N PHE A 266 2.85 -5.47 13.13
CA PHE A 266 2.90 -5.67 14.57
C PHE A 266 1.66 -6.44 15.06
N THR A 267 1.77 -7.05 16.24
CA THR A 267 0.63 -7.59 16.99
C THR A 267 0.36 -6.77 18.25
N THR A 268 -0.87 -6.78 18.73
CA THR A 268 -1.24 -6.11 19.98
C THR A 268 -1.02 -6.95 21.24
N PHE A 269 -0.81 -8.28 21.09
CA PHE A 269 -0.56 -9.20 22.21
C PHE A 269 0.08 -10.52 21.73
N LEU A 270 0.49 -11.35 22.68
CA LEU A 270 0.85 -12.77 22.51
C LEU A 270 0.00 -13.62 23.45
N ASN A 271 -0.34 -14.84 23.03
CA ASN A 271 -1.04 -15.83 23.90
C ASN A 271 -0.17 -16.22 25.10
N ASP A 272 1.14 -16.30 24.90
CA ASP A 272 2.13 -16.48 25.95
C ASP A 272 3.35 -15.61 25.63
N SER A 273 3.82 -14.88 26.62
CA SER A 273 5.00 -14.01 26.50
C SER A 273 6.13 -14.43 27.45
N SER A 274 6.01 -15.59 28.11
CA SER A 274 6.99 -16.07 29.08
C SER A 274 8.37 -16.29 28.44
N GLY A 275 9.38 -15.60 28.95
CA GLY A 275 10.78 -15.74 28.52
C GLY A 275 11.12 -15.17 27.14
N ILE A 276 10.20 -14.41 26.50
CA ILE A 276 10.46 -13.79 25.21
C ILE A 276 11.45 -12.63 25.35
N GLN A 277 12.36 -12.50 24.38
CA GLN A 277 13.19 -11.30 24.27
C GLN A 277 12.37 -10.16 23.65
N PRO A 278 12.49 -8.90 24.13
CA PRO A 278 11.67 -7.78 23.68
C PRO A 278 11.72 -7.50 22.18
N TYR A 279 12.77 -7.93 21.49
CA TYR A 279 12.97 -7.68 20.06
C TYR A 279 12.52 -8.85 19.16
N TYR A 280 12.14 -10.02 19.69
CA TYR A 280 11.80 -11.17 18.86
C TYR A 280 10.56 -10.96 18.01
N VAL A 281 9.57 -10.21 18.51
CA VAL A 281 8.31 -9.93 17.81
C VAL A 281 7.96 -8.45 17.97
N ASN A 282 7.41 -7.85 16.94
CA ASN A 282 6.87 -6.50 16.99
C ASN A 282 5.55 -6.50 17.78
N ILE A 283 5.61 -6.31 19.09
CA ILE A 283 4.44 -6.29 19.98
C ILE A 283 4.17 -4.85 20.41
N LEU A 284 2.97 -4.33 20.12
CA LEU A 284 2.56 -3.02 20.58
C LEU A 284 2.26 -3.03 22.08
N LYS A 285 3.07 -2.29 22.84
CA LYS A 285 2.85 -2.09 24.27
C LYS A 285 1.72 -1.08 24.48
N SER A 286 0.56 -1.55 24.90
CA SER A 286 -0.56 -0.69 25.18
C SER A 286 -1.53 -1.33 26.17
N ASN A 287 -1.99 -0.55 27.16
CA ASN A 287 -3.06 -0.96 28.08
C ASN A 287 -4.45 -0.84 27.43
N THR A 288 -4.55 -0.09 26.33
CA THR A 288 -5.81 0.27 25.67
C THR A 288 -6.21 -0.75 24.60
N TYR A 289 -5.22 -1.40 23.98
CA TYR A 289 -5.42 -2.27 22.81
C TYR A 289 -5.15 -3.74 23.09
N ASN A 290 -4.77 -4.07 24.32
CA ASN A 290 -4.53 -5.43 24.75
C ASN A 290 -5.75 -5.96 25.51
N GLU A 291 -6.62 -6.64 24.84
CA GLU A 291 -7.87 -7.18 25.36
C GLU A 291 -7.65 -8.37 26.28
N TYR A 292 -6.45 -8.96 26.26
CA TYR A 292 -6.07 -10.15 27.05
C TYR A 292 -5.09 -9.85 28.19
N GLY A 293 -4.81 -8.60 28.49
CA GLY A 293 -4.15 -8.20 29.74
C GLY A 293 -2.63 -8.37 29.82
N GLY A 294 -1.90 -8.27 28.72
CA GLY A 294 -0.42 -8.40 28.71
C GLY A 294 0.34 -7.09 28.58
N TYR A 295 1.21 -6.80 29.53
CA TYR A 295 2.07 -5.60 29.57
C TYR A 295 3.34 -5.68 28.70
N TYR A 296 3.48 -6.72 27.88
CA TYR A 296 4.69 -6.98 27.12
C TYR A 296 4.62 -6.35 25.76
N GLY A 297 5.53 -5.43 25.45
CA GLY A 297 5.68 -4.85 24.14
C GLY A 297 6.98 -4.08 24.04
N SER A 298 7.69 -4.32 22.97
CA SER A 298 8.91 -3.59 22.63
C SER A 298 8.63 -2.32 21.83
N LEU A 299 7.41 -2.22 21.25
CA LEU A 299 6.97 -1.12 20.40
C LEU A 299 5.94 -0.28 21.16
N THR A 300 6.29 0.92 21.63
CA THR A 300 5.31 1.87 22.18
C THR A 300 4.52 2.53 21.05
N GLU A 301 3.36 3.13 21.35
CA GLU A 301 2.59 3.89 20.35
C GLU A 301 3.44 5.00 19.71
N GLU A 302 4.22 5.74 20.49
CA GLU A 302 5.09 6.80 19.99
C GLU A 302 6.10 6.23 18.98
N LYS A 303 6.77 5.13 19.32
CA LYS A 303 7.73 4.46 18.42
C LYS A 303 7.06 3.91 17.15
N LEU A 304 5.83 3.40 17.25
CA LEU A 304 5.05 2.98 16.09
C LEU A 304 4.79 4.16 15.16
N PHE A 305 4.30 5.29 15.70
CA PHE A 305 4.00 6.47 14.89
C PHE A 305 5.26 7.12 14.33
N GLU A 306 6.36 7.16 15.06
CA GLU A 306 7.66 7.58 14.55
C GLU A 306 8.14 6.68 13.40
N LYS A 307 7.94 5.36 13.53
CA LYS A 307 8.27 4.39 12.48
C LYS A 307 7.43 4.63 11.22
N ILE A 308 6.12 4.92 11.36
CA ILE A 308 5.22 5.27 10.26
C ILE A 308 5.67 6.59 9.59
N LYS A 309 5.93 7.64 10.36
CA LYS A 309 6.43 8.94 9.85
C LYS A 309 7.75 8.77 9.09
N LYS A 310 8.69 7.98 9.66
CA LYS A 310 9.97 7.67 9.01
C LYS A 310 9.78 6.86 7.71
N ALA A 311 8.83 5.93 7.69
CA ALA A 311 8.46 5.20 6.48
C ALA A 311 7.92 6.14 5.41
N LYS A 312 6.97 7.02 5.77
CA LYS A 312 6.34 8.00 4.87
C LYS A 312 7.35 8.99 4.29
N SER A 313 8.36 9.39 5.05
CA SER A 313 9.42 10.28 4.54
C SER A 313 10.36 9.60 3.50
N LYS A 314 10.31 8.28 3.36
CA LYS A 314 11.21 7.49 2.51
C LYS A 314 10.52 6.62 1.47
N ALA A 315 9.20 6.49 1.56
CA ALA A 315 8.37 5.70 0.64
C ALA A 315 7.31 6.57 -0.02
N ASP A 316 6.84 6.11 -1.16
CA ASP A 316 5.72 6.71 -1.87
C ASP A 316 4.37 6.29 -1.26
N PHE A 317 4.33 5.09 -0.66
CA PHE A 317 3.14 4.49 -0.06
C PHE A 317 3.49 3.68 1.18
N VAL A 318 2.71 3.78 2.26
CA VAL A 318 2.95 3.10 3.55
C VAL A 318 1.75 2.24 3.90
N ILE A 319 1.98 0.92 4.03
CA ILE A 319 0.97 -0.05 4.47
C ILE A 319 1.30 -0.50 5.89
N VAL A 320 0.33 -0.36 6.80
CA VAL A 320 0.42 -0.87 8.17
C VAL A 320 -0.44 -2.12 8.29
N LEU A 321 0.14 -3.17 8.86
CA LEU A 321 -0.38 -4.54 8.90
C LEU A 321 -0.52 -4.99 10.35
N PRO A 322 -1.55 -4.53 11.10
CA PRO A 322 -1.77 -4.92 12.49
C PRO A 322 -2.42 -6.31 12.60
N HIS A 323 -1.99 -7.09 13.60
CA HIS A 323 -2.66 -8.28 14.07
C HIS A 323 -3.33 -7.94 15.41
N TRP A 324 -4.67 -7.74 15.41
CA TRP A 324 -5.36 -7.02 16.47
C TRP A 324 -6.85 -7.34 16.60
N GLY A 325 -7.46 -6.91 17.69
CA GLY A 325 -8.92 -6.98 17.89
C GLY A 325 -9.37 -8.19 18.71
N ILE A 326 -10.66 -8.44 18.68
CA ILE A 326 -11.31 -9.54 19.41
C ILE A 326 -11.71 -10.63 18.42
N GLU A 327 -11.41 -11.88 18.76
CA GLU A 327 -11.80 -13.04 17.97
C GLU A 327 -13.32 -13.13 17.78
N TYR A 328 -13.74 -13.58 16.60
CA TYR A 328 -15.09 -14.00 16.26
C TYR A 328 -16.14 -12.88 16.29
N THR A 329 -15.74 -11.62 16.21
CA THR A 329 -16.66 -10.49 16.06
C THR A 329 -16.44 -9.75 14.76
N HIS A 330 -17.53 -9.45 14.04
CA HIS A 330 -17.51 -8.66 12.81
C HIS A 330 -17.43 -7.14 13.06
N THR A 331 -17.50 -6.71 14.32
CA THR A 331 -17.52 -5.28 14.69
C THR A 331 -16.18 -4.85 15.24
N PRO A 332 -15.49 -3.89 14.59
CA PRO A 332 -14.25 -3.33 15.11
C PRO A 332 -14.46 -2.65 16.47
N THR A 333 -13.57 -2.92 17.42
CA THR A 333 -13.57 -2.31 18.75
C THR A 333 -13.28 -0.81 18.67
N SER A 334 -13.66 -0.07 19.73
CA SER A 334 -13.30 1.35 19.85
C SER A 334 -11.79 1.55 19.89
N ALA A 335 -11.04 0.57 20.43
CA ALA A 335 -9.59 0.56 20.47
C ALA A 335 -8.99 0.48 19.07
N GLN A 336 -9.46 -0.50 18.24
CA GLN A 336 -9.03 -0.61 16.84
C GLN A 336 -9.31 0.69 16.06
N LYS A 337 -10.51 1.27 16.19
CA LYS A 337 -10.89 2.52 15.50
C LYS A 337 -9.98 3.69 15.87
N LYS A 338 -9.69 3.87 17.17
CA LYS A 338 -8.78 4.92 17.65
C LYS A 338 -7.35 4.73 17.17
N LEU A 339 -6.83 3.49 17.21
CA LEU A 339 -5.48 3.21 16.73
C LEU A 339 -5.37 3.38 15.21
N ALA A 340 -6.39 2.96 14.45
CA ALA A 340 -6.45 3.16 13.00
C ALA A 340 -6.38 4.65 12.63
N GLN A 341 -7.17 5.52 13.31
CA GLN A 341 -7.11 6.95 13.11
C GLN A 341 -5.71 7.52 13.36
N LYS A 342 -5.10 7.16 14.49
CA LYS A 342 -3.75 7.63 14.85
C LYS A 342 -2.68 7.16 13.84
N MET A 343 -2.80 5.93 13.32
CA MET A 343 -1.88 5.43 12.28
C MET A 343 -2.06 6.18 10.95
N ALA A 344 -3.31 6.47 10.55
CA ALA A 344 -3.61 7.29 9.39
C ALA A 344 -3.01 8.71 9.53
N ASP A 345 -3.23 9.36 10.68
CA ASP A 345 -2.68 10.69 11.00
C ASP A 345 -1.14 10.70 11.05
N ALA A 346 -0.52 9.58 11.43
CA ALA A 346 0.93 9.42 11.43
C ALA A 346 1.54 9.23 10.04
N GLY A 347 0.73 8.97 8.99
CA GLY A 347 1.20 8.84 7.61
C GLY A 347 1.00 7.47 6.98
N ALA A 348 0.24 6.54 7.59
CA ALA A 348 -0.19 5.33 6.91
C ALA A 348 -1.11 5.69 5.73
N ASP A 349 -0.92 5.03 4.58
CA ASP A 349 -1.74 5.22 3.38
C ASP A 349 -2.78 4.09 3.22
N ALA A 350 -2.54 2.94 3.85
CA ALA A 350 -3.50 1.85 3.99
C ALA A 350 -3.24 1.09 5.30
N ILE A 351 -4.31 0.53 5.89
CA ILE A 351 -4.26 -0.30 7.09
C ILE A 351 -4.99 -1.61 6.77
N ILE A 352 -4.32 -2.76 6.97
CA ILE A 352 -4.88 -4.07 6.65
C ILE A 352 -4.67 -4.99 7.85
N GLY A 353 -5.76 -5.29 8.56
CA GLY A 353 -5.76 -6.03 9.82
C GLY A 353 -6.08 -7.51 9.69
N CYS A 354 -5.59 -8.29 10.64
CA CYS A 354 -5.84 -9.73 10.85
C CYS A 354 -6.09 -10.03 12.33
N HIS A 355 -6.33 -11.28 12.69
CA HIS A 355 -6.58 -11.85 14.01
C HIS A 355 -8.05 -12.18 14.33
N PRO A 356 -9.09 -11.38 14.03
CA PRO A 356 -10.46 -11.71 14.46
C PRO A 356 -11.02 -13.04 13.93
N HIS A 357 -10.36 -13.69 12.99
CA HIS A 357 -10.76 -14.95 12.35
C HIS A 357 -12.15 -14.91 11.70
N VAL A 358 -12.66 -13.71 11.46
CA VAL A 358 -13.84 -13.38 10.67
C VAL A 358 -13.60 -12.06 9.96
N VAL A 359 -14.26 -11.84 8.85
CA VAL A 359 -14.19 -10.58 8.12
C VAL A 359 -14.78 -9.46 8.96
N MET A 360 -14.05 -8.35 9.09
CA MET A 360 -14.55 -7.07 9.59
C MET A 360 -14.65 -6.05 8.46
N PRO A 361 -15.45 -4.97 8.60
CA PRO A 361 -15.65 -4.03 7.51
C PRO A 361 -14.35 -3.35 7.03
N MET A 362 -14.32 -3.07 5.74
CA MET A 362 -13.46 -2.02 5.17
C MET A 362 -14.11 -0.67 5.43
N LYS A 363 -13.37 0.27 6.00
CA LYS A 363 -13.78 1.66 6.25
C LYS A 363 -12.75 2.63 5.67
N ILE A 364 -13.22 3.83 5.32
CA ILE A 364 -12.34 4.90 4.87
C ILE A 364 -12.13 5.87 6.03
N ILE A 365 -10.88 6.08 6.39
CA ILE A 365 -10.47 6.98 7.46
C ILE A 365 -10.00 8.29 6.84
N ASP A 366 -10.62 9.40 7.22
CA ASP A 366 -10.15 10.72 6.86
C ASP A 366 -9.01 11.11 7.83
N ALA A 367 -7.79 11.16 7.31
CA ALA A 367 -6.60 11.56 8.07
C ALA A 367 -6.56 13.08 8.25
N SER A 368 -5.89 13.55 9.30
CA SER A 368 -5.78 14.96 9.65
C SER A 368 -5.12 15.84 8.59
N ASP A 369 -4.35 15.24 7.67
CA ASP A 369 -3.71 15.90 6.52
C ASP A 369 -4.57 15.87 5.25
N GLY A 370 -5.82 15.41 5.32
CA GLY A 370 -6.77 15.34 4.22
C GLY A 370 -6.69 14.09 3.35
N ARG A 371 -5.77 13.14 3.66
CA ARG A 371 -5.73 11.84 2.96
C ARG A 371 -6.91 10.97 3.37
N ARG A 372 -7.43 10.22 2.41
CA ARG A 372 -8.40 9.15 2.64
C ARG A 372 -7.63 7.82 2.71
N VAL A 373 -7.78 7.10 3.81
CA VAL A 373 -7.00 5.89 4.12
C VAL A 373 -7.94 4.70 4.25
N PRO A 374 -7.89 3.71 3.33
CA PRO A 374 -8.65 2.49 3.46
C PRO A 374 -8.13 1.67 4.64
N CYS A 375 -9.04 1.25 5.52
CA CYS A 375 -8.77 0.41 6.66
C CYS A 375 -9.63 -0.86 6.56
N TYR A 376 -9.01 -1.98 6.26
CA TYR A 376 -9.58 -3.31 6.34
C TYR A 376 -9.35 -3.81 7.78
N TYR A 377 -10.37 -3.79 8.62
CA TYR A 377 -10.18 -4.11 10.05
C TYR A 377 -9.82 -5.57 10.30
N SER A 378 -10.32 -6.50 9.49
CA SER A 378 -9.91 -7.90 9.47
C SER A 378 -10.26 -8.55 8.13
N LEU A 379 -9.32 -9.32 7.60
CA LEU A 379 -9.52 -10.13 6.40
C LEU A 379 -10.11 -11.51 6.70
N GLY A 380 -10.15 -11.92 7.97
CA GLY A 380 -10.50 -13.29 8.39
C GLY A 380 -9.36 -14.29 8.17
N ASN A 381 -9.67 -15.59 8.12
CA ASN A 381 -8.69 -16.62 7.83
C ASN A 381 -8.55 -16.86 6.32
N PHE A 382 -7.36 -16.97 5.79
CA PHE A 382 -7.21 -17.51 4.44
C PHE A 382 -7.44 -19.03 4.45
N VAL A 383 -6.88 -19.72 5.43
CA VAL A 383 -7.11 -21.15 5.66
C VAL A 383 -7.13 -21.47 7.14
N SER A 384 -8.13 -22.21 7.57
CA SER A 384 -8.24 -22.73 8.94
C SER A 384 -9.11 -23.98 8.98
N ASN A 385 -9.12 -24.69 10.12
CA ASN A 385 -10.08 -25.75 10.39
C ASN A 385 -11.20 -25.29 11.34
N MET A 386 -11.80 -24.15 11.05
CA MET A 386 -12.90 -23.64 11.84
C MET A 386 -14.25 -24.08 11.29
N SER A 387 -15.13 -24.58 12.17
CA SER A 387 -16.37 -25.26 11.80
C SER A 387 -17.55 -24.33 11.51
N GLN A 388 -17.51 -23.07 11.97
CA GLN A 388 -18.63 -22.13 11.78
C GLN A 388 -18.55 -21.50 10.39
N ALA A 389 -19.72 -21.40 9.70
CA ALA A 389 -19.81 -20.86 8.34
C ALA A 389 -19.17 -19.47 8.20
N ALA A 390 -19.43 -18.55 9.15
CA ALA A 390 -18.88 -17.19 9.14
C ALA A 390 -17.33 -17.15 9.24
N ARG A 391 -16.69 -18.22 9.74
CA ARG A 391 -15.22 -18.33 9.86
C ARG A 391 -14.56 -19.00 8.66
N ASN A 392 -15.34 -19.31 7.63
CA ASN A 392 -14.89 -19.80 6.34
C ASN A 392 -15.16 -18.76 5.23
N LEU A 393 -15.83 -17.63 5.56
CA LEU A 393 -15.96 -16.47 4.71
C LEU A 393 -14.83 -15.50 5.04
N GLU A 394 -14.04 -15.17 4.05
CA GLU A 394 -12.81 -14.40 4.17
C GLU A 394 -12.78 -13.28 3.14
N GLY A 395 -11.77 -12.40 3.19
CA GLY A 395 -11.65 -11.32 2.23
C GLY A 395 -10.21 -11.12 1.72
N ILE A 396 -10.13 -10.68 0.48
CA ILE A 396 -8.89 -10.14 -0.10
C ILE A 396 -9.00 -8.61 -0.09
N ALA A 397 -8.10 -7.92 0.61
CA ALA A 397 -7.94 -6.49 0.47
C ALA A 397 -7.17 -6.20 -0.82
N GLU A 398 -7.71 -5.35 -1.68
CA GLU A 398 -7.10 -5.01 -2.96
C GLU A 398 -6.93 -3.52 -3.11
N LEU A 399 -5.74 -3.10 -3.55
CA LEU A 399 -5.40 -1.71 -3.80
C LEU A 399 -4.76 -1.57 -5.18
N THR A 400 -5.22 -0.61 -5.95
CA THR A 400 -4.50 -0.12 -7.13
C THR A 400 -4.01 1.29 -6.82
N ILE A 401 -2.69 1.46 -6.81
CA ILE A 401 -2.06 2.76 -6.58
C ILE A 401 -1.39 3.27 -7.84
N THR A 402 -1.43 4.58 -8.03
CA THR A 402 -0.77 5.24 -9.17
C THR A 402 0.19 6.31 -8.68
N LYS A 403 1.29 6.48 -9.42
CA LYS A 403 2.26 7.56 -9.17
C LYS A 403 2.50 8.36 -10.44
N TRP A 404 2.34 9.66 -10.34
CA TRP A 404 2.63 10.61 -11.40
C TRP A 404 3.06 11.97 -10.80
N ASN A 405 4.03 12.62 -11.43
CA ASN A 405 4.58 13.92 -10.99
C ASN A 405 5.03 13.95 -9.52
N GLY A 406 5.58 12.80 -9.04
CA GLY A 406 6.05 12.65 -7.67
C GLY A 406 4.95 12.37 -6.63
N GLU A 407 3.69 12.46 -7.00
CA GLU A 407 2.55 12.19 -6.13
C GLU A 407 2.04 10.75 -6.33
N THR A 408 1.70 10.08 -5.22
CA THR A 408 1.12 8.73 -5.23
C THR A 408 -0.29 8.79 -4.67
N THR A 409 -1.25 8.22 -5.40
CA THR A 409 -2.66 8.18 -5.04
C THR A 409 -3.23 6.78 -5.15
N ILE A 410 -4.28 6.50 -4.38
CA ILE A 410 -5.07 5.28 -4.52
C ILE A 410 -6.07 5.50 -5.65
N LYS A 411 -5.94 4.70 -6.72
CA LYS A 411 -6.87 4.68 -7.85
C LYS A 411 -8.12 3.87 -7.52
N ASN A 412 -7.93 2.75 -6.80
CA ASN A 412 -9.01 1.86 -6.39
C ASN A 412 -8.66 1.13 -5.09
N ALA A 413 -9.67 0.86 -4.26
CA ALA A 413 -9.59 0.00 -3.09
C ALA A 413 -10.86 -0.87 -3.02
N GLU A 414 -10.66 -2.18 -3.04
CA GLU A 414 -11.73 -3.17 -3.09
C GLU A 414 -11.56 -4.20 -1.97
N PHE A 415 -12.65 -4.87 -1.62
CA PHE A 415 -12.66 -5.96 -0.67
C PHE A 415 -13.40 -7.14 -1.30
N THR A 416 -12.65 -8.14 -1.78
CA THR A 416 -13.15 -9.26 -2.55
C THR A 416 -13.40 -10.48 -1.66
N PRO A 417 -14.62 -11.03 -1.60
CA PRO A 417 -14.91 -12.19 -0.78
C PRO A 417 -14.32 -13.47 -1.36
N ILE A 418 -13.73 -14.28 -0.47
CA ILE A 418 -13.23 -15.62 -0.74
C ILE A 418 -13.79 -16.60 0.27
N ILE A 419 -13.71 -17.89 -0.02
CA ILE A 419 -14.20 -18.95 0.85
C ILE A 419 -13.15 -20.04 1.04
N ASN A 420 -12.86 -20.37 2.29
CA ASN A 420 -12.07 -21.53 2.67
C ASN A 420 -12.93 -22.78 2.56
N HIS A 421 -12.75 -23.57 1.51
CA HIS A 421 -13.50 -24.81 1.28
C HIS A 421 -12.81 -25.99 1.93
N LEU A 422 -13.53 -26.60 2.86
CA LEU A 422 -13.17 -27.86 3.51
C LEU A 422 -13.98 -28.98 2.89
N SER A 423 -13.36 -30.07 2.45
CA SER A 423 -14.03 -31.20 1.87
C SER A 423 -13.54 -32.55 2.44
N GLY A 424 -14.30 -33.63 2.14
CA GLY A 424 -14.09 -34.92 2.75
C GLY A 424 -14.32 -34.86 4.27
N SER A 425 -13.63 -35.63 5.05
CA SER A 425 -13.65 -35.53 6.52
C SER A 425 -12.66 -34.43 7.02
N GLU A 426 -12.66 -33.26 6.39
CA GLU A 426 -11.69 -32.17 6.59
C GLU A 426 -10.26 -32.61 6.26
N THR A 427 -10.13 -33.39 5.20
CA THR A 427 -8.83 -33.88 4.71
C THR A 427 -8.33 -33.12 3.49
N SER A 428 -9.13 -32.20 2.95
CA SER A 428 -8.79 -31.39 1.78
C SER A 428 -9.23 -29.95 1.99
N TYR A 429 -8.34 -29.03 1.70
CA TYR A 429 -8.55 -27.58 1.81
C TYR A 429 -8.20 -26.91 0.47
N CYS A 430 -9.07 -26.02 0.03
CA CYS A 430 -8.81 -25.19 -1.12
C CYS A 430 -9.57 -23.86 -0.96
N VAL A 431 -8.91 -22.75 -1.19
CA VAL A 431 -9.55 -21.43 -1.12
C VAL A 431 -9.96 -20.98 -2.51
N TYR A 432 -11.19 -20.48 -2.63
CA TYR A 432 -11.77 -20.00 -3.89
C TYR A 432 -12.23 -18.55 -3.76
N LEU A 433 -12.18 -17.81 -4.86
CA LEU A 433 -12.97 -16.58 -4.99
C LEU A 433 -14.45 -16.97 -4.83
N LEU A 434 -15.22 -16.17 -4.08
CA LEU A 434 -16.66 -16.46 -3.90
C LEU A 434 -17.42 -16.37 -5.22
N SER A 435 -16.94 -15.57 -6.18
CA SER A 435 -17.47 -15.51 -7.55
C SER A 435 -17.33 -16.82 -8.34
N ASP A 436 -16.32 -17.62 -8.02
CA ASP A 436 -16.03 -18.90 -8.70
C ASP A 436 -16.56 -20.10 -7.92
N TYR A 437 -17.15 -19.84 -6.75
CA TYR A 437 -17.68 -20.86 -5.86
C TYR A 437 -19.13 -21.21 -6.22
N THR A 438 -19.41 -22.51 -6.42
CA THR A 438 -20.74 -22.96 -6.85
C THR A 438 -21.56 -23.55 -5.70
N ASP A 439 -22.89 -23.60 -5.86
CA ASP A 439 -23.76 -24.24 -4.88
C ASP A 439 -23.48 -25.75 -4.73
N GLU A 440 -22.97 -26.42 -5.79
CA GLU A 440 -22.54 -27.82 -5.70
C GLU A 440 -21.28 -27.96 -4.84
N MET A 441 -20.34 -27.02 -4.94
CA MET A 441 -19.17 -26.96 -4.04
C MET A 441 -19.62 -26.68 -2.61
N ALA A 442 -20.49 -25.71 -2.43
CA ALA A 442 -21.04 -25.34 -1.13
C ALA A 442 -21.76 -26.54 -0.45
N ALA A 443 -22.56 -27.31 -1.19
CA ALA A 443 -23.20 -28.52 -0.68
C ALA A 443 -22.24 -29.59 -0.18
N ARG A 444 -20.99 -29.63 -0.69
CA ARG A 444 -19.96 -30.56 -0.28
C ARG A 444 -19.06 -30.01 0.83
N HIS A 445 -19.29 -28.81 1.30
CA HIS A 445 -18.48 -28.21 2.36
C HIS A 445 -18.70 -28.95 3.68
N SER A 446 -17.61 -29.40 4.33
CA SER A 446 -17.63 -30.27 5.52
C SER A 446 -18.40 -29.65 6.70
N SER A 447 -18.40 -28.31 6.84
CA SER A 447 -19.15 -27.63 7.90
C SER A 447 -20.66 -27.87 7.83
N ASN A 448 -21.22 -28.17 6.64
CA ASN A 448 -22.65 -28.40 6.48
C ASN A 448 -23.13 -29.72 7.09
N TYR A 449 -22.33 -30.77 7.05
CA TYR A 449 -22.75 -32.08 7.55
C TYR A 449 -21.98 -32.57 8.77
N LEU A 450 -20.74 -32.14 9.00
CA LEU A 450 -19.98 -32.57 10.18
C LEU A 450 -20.37 -31.78 11.44
N TYR A 451 -20.73 -30.53 11.32
CA TYR A 451 -20.95 -29.65 12.47
C TYR A 451 -22.37 -29.12 12.62
N GLY A 452 -23.20 -29.17 11.59
CA GLY A 452 -24.59 -28.71 11.64
C GLY A 452 -24.78 -27.25 12.07
N LYS A 453 -23.74 -26.42 11.98
CA LYS A 453 -23.70 -25.05 12.52
C LYS A 453 -23.80 -23.98 11.41
N GLY A 454 -24.90 -23.99 10.75
CA GLY A 454 -25.17 -23.09 9.64
C GLY A 454 -24.87 -23.71 8.28
N THR A 455 -25.68 -23.35 7.29
CA THR A 455 -25.52 -23.87 5.94
C THR A 455 -24.67 -22.90 5.14
N ILE A 456 -23.56 -23.37 4.62
CA ILE A 456 -22.78 -22.64 3.63
C ILE A 456 -23.50 -22.74 2.29
N THR A 457 -23.93 -21.60 1.76
CA THR A 457 -24.44 -21.44 0.41
C THR A 457 -23.76 -20.22 -0.19
N VAL A 458 -23.62 -20.16 -1.51
CA VAL A 458 -23.03 -19.00 -2.18
C VAL A 458 -23.78 -17.72 -1.82
N LYS A 459 -25.12 -17.75 -1.91
CA LYS A 459 -25.96 -16.62 -1.54
C LYS A 459 -25.81 -16.21 -0.07
N GLY A 460 -25.81 -17.17 0.87
CA GLY A 460 -25.69 -16.89 2.29
C GLY A 460 -24.33 -16.26 2.65
N MET A 461 -23.24 -16.70 2.01
CA MET A 461 -21.92 -16.11 2.20
C MET A 461 -21.85 -14.69 1.61
N LEU A 462 -22.44 -14.46 0.46
CA LEU A 462 -22.51 -13.14 -0.16
C LEU A 462 -23.37 -12.17 0.69
N ASP A 463 -24.53 -12.61 1.17
CA ASP A 463 -25.40 -11.82 2.04
C ASP A 463 -24.68 -11.45 3.35
N LEU A 464 -23.93 -12.39 3.94
CA LEU A 464 -23.12 -12.12 5.13
C LEU A 464 -22.04 -11.08 4.83
N PHE A 465 -21.28 -11.25 3.75
CA PHE A 465 -20.24 -10.29 3.35
C PHE A 465 -20.80 -8.88 3.14
N ASN A 466 -21.93 -8.77 2.47
CA ASN A 466 -22.62 -7.49 2.23
C ASN A 466 -23.15 -6.84 3.52
N SER A 467 -23.54 -7.67 4.52
CA SER A 467 -24.08 -7.18 5.81
C SER A 467 -23.01 -6.58 6.73
N ILE A 468 -21.73 -6.86 6.48
CA ILE A 468 -20.61 -6.38 7.32
C ILE A 468 -20.46 -4.86 7.23
N GLY A 469 -20.97 -4.22 6.16
CA GLY A 469 -21.02 -2.77 6.03
C GLY A 469 -19.70 -2.18 5.50
N ASN A 470 -19.14 -2.81 4.47
CA ASN A 470 -18.00 -2.29 3.72
C ASN A 470 -18.33 -0.95 3.06
N GLU A 471 -17.38 -0.02 3.08
CA GLU A 471 -17.48 1.24 2.32
C GLU A 471 -16.90 1.05 0.93
N THR A 472 -17.41 1.82 -0.02
CA THR A 472 -16.91 1.83 -1.40
C THR A 472 -15.89 2.94 -1.57
N TRP A 473 -14.76 2.63 -2.16
CA TRP A 473 -13.78 3.64 -2.59
C TRP A 473 -14.37 4.46 -3.75
N LYS A 474 -14.45 5.79 -3.58
CA LYS A 474 -14.99 6.73 -4.58
C LYS A 474 -13.99 7.85 -4.84
#